data_9a14a953e6cde9093591492c20b502e9
#
_entry.id   9a14a953e6cde9093591492c20b502e9
#
_cell.length_a   1.000
_cell.length_b   1.000
_cell.length_c   1.000
_cell.angle_alpha   90.00
_cell.angle_beta   90.00
_cell.angle_gamma   90.00
#
_symmetry.space_group_name_H-M   'P 1'
#
loop_
_entity.id
_entity.type
_entity.pdbx_description
1 polymer ?
#
loop_
_entity_poly.entity_id
_entity_poly.type
_entity_poly.pdbx_seq_one_letter_code
_entity_poly.pdbx_strand_id
1 'polypeptide(L)'
;MIQQTRPARLVFSYGVNDMGLEIGGDGDNAYAQTFEQKIDELLAVVPDAKVFVCSIIDVTPSAKERSPRWDKAARYNVQLQEMCQRRGWIYVDNDPLGNDLSNYQEDGVHFTPDFTWTWARNISKTMWETVFASE
;
A
#
# COMPACT_ATOMS: atom_id res chain seq x y z
N MET A 1 -16.79 13.39 -5.96
CA MET A 1 -17.18 12.47 -4.86
C MET A 1 -16.42 12.75 -3.56
N ILE A 2 -15.08 12.80 -3.57
CA ILE A 2 -14.28 13.06 -2.37
C ILE A 2 -14.56 14.44 -1.77
N GLN A 3 -14.84 15.45 -2.59
CA GLN A 3 -15.22 16.80 -2.15
C GLN A 3 -16.52 16.81 -1.36
N GLN A 4 -17.46 15.96 -1.73
CA GLN A 4 -18.78 15.88 -1.08
C GLN A 4 -18.73 15.13 0.24
N THR A 5 -17.91 14.09 0.32
CA THR A 5 -17.82 13.25 1.52
C THR A 5 -16.87 13.82 2.57
N ARG A 6 -15.89 14.61 2.17
CA ARG A 6 -14.84 15.19 3.03
C ARG A 6 -14.28 14.19 4.03
N PRO A 7 -13.68 13.10 3.58
CA PRO A 7 -13.21 12.06 4.49
C PRO A 7 -12.12 12.59 5.43
N ALA A 8 -12.18 12.15 6.68
CA ALA A 8 -11.18 12.51 7.69
C ALA A 8 -9.88 11.69 7.52
N ARG A 9 -9.96 10.57 6.84
CA ARG A 9 -8.82 9.66 6.61
C ARG A 9 -8.84 9.15 5.18
N LEU A 10 -7.65 9.07 4.60
CA LEU A 10 -7.45 8.49 3.26
C LEU A 10 -6.52 7.29 3.41
N VAL A 11 -6.96 6.15 2.91
CA VAL A 11 -6.17 4.91 2.93
C VAL A 11 -5.84 4.53 1.49
N PHE A 12 -4.55 4.41 1.21
CA PHE A 12 -4.04 4.05 -0.12
C PHE A 12 -3.44 2.65 -0.07
N SER A 13 -3.92 1.78 -0.93
CA SER A 13 -3.43 0.40 -1.05
C SER A 13 -3.30 0.04 -2.53
N TYR A 14 -2.17 0.40 -3.11
CA TYR A 14 -1.85 0.18 -4.52
C TYR A 14 -0.46 -0.41 -4.66
N GLY A 15 -0.14 -0.93 -5.83
CA GLY A 15 1.23 -1.26 -6.17
C GLY A 15 1.44 -2.61 -6.84
N VAL A 16 0.61 -3.61 -6.56
CA VAL A 16 0.76 -4.94 -7.19
C VAL A 16 0.60 -4.83 -8.70
N ASN A 17 -0.44 -4.15 -9.16
CA ASN A 17 -0.63 -3.92 -10.59
C ASN A 17 0.49 -3.07 -11.19
N ASP A 18 0.96 -2.07 -10.44
CA ASP A 18 2.06 -1.20 -10.89
C ASP A 18 3.35 -2.00 -11.11
N MET A 19 3.65 -2.97 -10.24
CA MET A 19 4.77 -3.89 -10.44
C MET A 19 4.61 -4.70 -11.73
N GLY A 20 3.42 -5.28 -11.91
CA GLY A 20 3.12 -6.13 -13.06
C GLY A 20 3.16 -5.38 -14.38
N LEU A 21 2.78 -4.12 -14.40
CA LEU A 21 2.81 -3.25 -15.57
C LEU A 21 4.09 -2.43 -15.68
N GLU A 22 5.01 -2.60 -14.72
CA GLU A 22 6.29 -1.87 -14.65
C GLU A 22 6.10 -0.33 -14.63
N ILE A 23 4.98 0.14 -14.11
CA ILE A 23 4.70 1.55 -13.92
C ILE A 23 5.65 2.12 -12.88
N GLY A 24 6.23 3.28 -13.16
CA GLY A 24 7.23 3.91 -12.30
C GLY A 24 8.65 3.54 -12.67
N GLY A 25 8.85 2.61 -13.59
CA GLY A 25 10.15 2.20 -14.10
C GLY A 25 11.06 1.62 -13.01
N ASP A 26 12.35 1.55 -13.32
CA ASP A 26 13.39 1.10 -12.39
C ASP A 26 14.17 2.25 -11.77
N GLY A 27 13.71 3.48 -11.98
CA GLY A 27 14.37 4.67 -11.45
C GLY A 27 14.27 4.76 -9.94
N ASP A 28 15.29 5.32 -9.32
CA ASP A 28 15.32 5.53 -7.88
C ASP A 28 14.16 6.43 -7.45
N ASN A 29 13.30 5.93 -6.60
CA ASN A 29 12.14 6.63 -6.03
C ASN A 29 11.05 7.04 -7.04
N ALA A 30 11.14 6.68 -8.32
CA ALA A 30 10.15 7.07 -9.32
C ALA A 30 8.73 6.60 -8.96
N TYR A 31 8.62 5.38 -8.44
CA TYR A 31 7.34 4.84 -7.98
C TYR A 31 6.74 5.70 -6.86
N ALA A 32 7.50 5.96 -5.80
CA ALA A 32 7.02 6.73 -4.67
C ALA A 32 6.72 8.19 -5.04
N GLN A 33 7.53 8.79 -5.91
CA GLN A 33 7.29 10.16 -6.37
C GLN A 33 5.96 10.28 -7.10
N THR A 34 5.66 9.36 -7.99
CA THR A 34 4.38 9.33 -8.70
C THR A 34 3.22 9.15 -7.74
N PHE A 35 3.38 8.24 -6.78
CA PHE A 35 2.39 7.96 -5.75
C PHE A 35 2.14 9.21 -4.88
N GLU A 36 3.20 9.88 -4.46
CA GLU A 36 3.16 11.10 -3.65
C GLU A 36 2.39 12.22 -4.36
N GLN A 37 2.64 12.41 -5.65
CA GLN A 37 1.92 13.40 -6.45
C GLN A 37 0.42 13.13 -6.47
N LYS A 38 0.02 11.88 -6.60
CA LYS A 38 -1.40 11.50 -6.61
C LYS A 38 -2.06 11.77 -5.26
N ILE A 39 -1.34 11.52 -4.17
CA ILE A 39 -1.85 11.84 -2.83
C ILE A 39 -2.00 13.36 -2.68
N ASP A 40 -1.03 14.13 -3.13
CA ASP A 40 -1.09 15.60 -3.05
C ASP A 40 -2.26 16.17 -3.85
N GLU A 41 -2.60 15.60 -5.00
CA GLU A 41 -3.78 16.00 -5.77
C GLU A 41 -5.05 15.83 -4.95
N LEU A 42 -5.17 14.75 -4.16
CA LEU A 42 -6.32 14.50 -3.30
C LEU A 42 -6.30 15.42 -2.06
N LEU A 43 -5.13 15.65 -1.47
CA LEU A 43 -5.00 16.54 -0.31
C LEU A 43 -5.31 18.00 -0.66
N ALA A 44 -5.14 18.41 -1.92
CA ALA A 44 -5.56 19.73 -2.36
C ALA A 44 -7.07 19.93 -2.20
N VAL A 45 -7.83 18.83 -2.24
CA VAL A 45 -9.30 18.84 -2.08
C VAL A 45 -9.70 18.67 -0.62
N VAL A 46 -8.99 17.83 0.14
CA VAL A 46 -9.29 17.52 1.55
C VAL A 46 -8.01 17.66 2.39
N PRO A 47 -7.54 18.91 2.62
CA PRO A 47 -6.20 19.16 3.19
C PRO A 47 -6.01 18.66 4.63
N ASP A 48 -7.08 18.47 5.37
CA ASP A 48 -7.03 18.05 6.77
C ASP A 48 -7.11 16.53 6.95
N ALA A 49 -7.25 15.77 5.86
CA ALA A 49 -7.34 14.32 5.95
C ALA A 49 -6.02 13.70 6.40
N LYS A 50 -6.10 12.71 7.29
CA LYS A 50 -4.94 11.89 7.66
C LYS A 50 -4.68 10.86 6.57
N VAL A 51 -3.42 10.70 6.20
CA VAL A 51 -3.01 9.79 5.12
C VAL A 51 -2.40 8.52 5.69
N PHE A 52 -2.92 7.39 5.24
CA PHE A 52 -2.43 6.05 5.54
C PHE A 52 -2.02 5.39 4.23
N VAL A 53 -0.78 4.94 4.16
CA VAL A 53 -0.23 4.28 2.97
C VAL A 53 0.11 2.84 3.31
N CYS A 54 -0.58 1.90 2.66
CA CYS A 54 -0.34 0.48 2.86
C CYS A 54 0.86 -0.01 2.06
N SER A 55 1.65 -0.87 2.67
CA SER A 55 2.69 -1.59 1.94
C SER A 55 2.09 -2.47 0.86
N ILE A 56 2.87 -2.75 -0.16
CA ILE A 56 2.55 -3.79 -1.13
C ILE A 56 2.77 -5.13 -0.43
N ILE A 57 1.77 -6.01 -0.48
CA ILE A 57 1.94 -7.40 -0.04
C ILE A 57 2.57 -8.16 -1.20
N ASP A 58 3.75 -8.73 -0.97
CA ASP A 58 4.52 -9.39 -2.02
C ASP A 58 3.75 -10.58 -2.61
N VAL A 59 4.05 -10.88 -3.86
CA VAL A 59 3.54 -12.10 -4.51
C VAL A 59 4.30 -13.33 -4.00
N THR A 60 3.74 -14.52 -4.24
CA THR A 60 4.39 -15.76 -3.80
C THR A 60 5.70 -16.01 -4.55
N PRO A 61 6.63 -16.78 -3.95
CA PRO A 61 7.86 -17.15 -4.64
C PRO A 61 7.62 -17.80 -6.01
N SER A 62 6.61 -18.64 -6.13
CA SER A 62 6.27 -19.28 -7.40
C SER A 62 5.85 -18.29 -8.49
N ALA A 63 5.15 -17.22 -8.11
CA ALA A 63 4.81 -16.14 -9.05
C ALA A 63 6.05 -15.41 -9.55
N LYS A 64 7.02 -15.16 -8.66
CA LYS A 64 8.28 -14.51 -9.02
C LYS A 64 9.12 -15.38 -9.98
N GLU A 65 9.12 -16.69 -9.75
CA GLU A 65 9.80 -17.63 -10.65
C GLU A 65 9.23 -17.61 -12.06
N ARG A 66 7.90 -17.45 -12.17
CA ARG A 66 7.26 -17.36 -13.48
C ARG A 66 7.53 -16.04 -14.19
N SER A 67 7.69 -14.95 -13.45
CA SER A 67 7.93 -13.64 -14.04
C SER A 67 8.71 -12.71 -13.09
N PRO A 68 9.96 -12.35 -13.47
CA PRO A 68 10.81 -11.49 -12.65
C PRO A 68 10.22 -10.08 -12.39
N ARG A 69 9.26 -9.63 -13.19
CA ARG A 69 8.65 -8.29 -13.00
C ARG A 69 7.97 -8.15 -11.64
N TRP A 70 7.63 -9.25 -10.99
CA TRP A 70 7.01 -9.24 -9.67
C TRP A 70 8.01 -9.03 -8.53
N ASP A 71 9.29 -8.95 -8.79
CA ASP A 71 10.34 -8.86 -7.77
C ASP A 71 10.69 -7.41 -7.44
N LYS A 72 9.69 -6.61 -7.07
CA LYS A 72 9.87 -5.18 -6.80
C LYS A 72 9.23 -4.72 -5.47
N ALA A 73 8.45 -5.57 -4.82
CA ALA A 73 7.66 -5.17 -3.65
C ALA A 73 8.55 -4.62 -2.53
N ALA A 74 9.62 -5.30 -2.20
CA ALA A 74 10.52 -4.87 -1.11
C ALA A 74 11.10 -3.48 -1.38
N ARG A 75 11.56 -3.25 -2.61
CA ARG A 75 12.14 -1.97 -3.01
C ARG A 75 11.10 -0.86 -2.99
N TYR A 76 9.90 -1.13 -3.50
CA TYR A 76 8.82 -0.14 -3.50
C TYR A 76 8.36 0.17 -2.08
N ASN A 77 8.30 -0.82 -1.20
CA ASN A 77 7.91 -0.62 0.20
C ASN A 77 8.91 0.25 0.96
N VAL A 78 10.21 0.10 0.70
CA VAL A 78 11.21 1.01 1.27
C VAL A 78 10.94 2.45 0.84
N GLN A 79 10.67 2.68 -0.44
CA GLN A 79 10.34 4.01 -0.96
C GLN A 79 9.07 4.58 -0.32
N LEU A 80 8.03 3.76 -0.17
CA LEU A 80 6.78 4.20 0.46
C LEU A 80 6.99 4.55 1.93
N GLN A 81 7.79 3.77 2.64
CA GLN A 81 8.07 4.01 4.05
C GLN A 81 8.85 5.30 4.24
N GLU A 82 9.87 5.54 3.43
CA GLU A 82 10.64 6.78 3.47
C GLU A 82 9.78 8.00 3.14
N MET A 83 8.90 7.88 2.15
CA MET A 83 7.93 8.92 1.80
C MET A 83 7.03 9.24 2.98
N CYS A 84 6.49 8.24 3.65
CA CYS A 84 5.62 8.44 4.81
C CYS A 84 6.36 9.14 5.96
N GLN A 85 7.61 8.75 6.23
CA GLN A 85 8.42 9.38 7.27
C GLN A 85 8.66 10.86 6.95
N ARG A 86 8.99 11.18 5.72
CA ARG A 86 9.27 12.55 5.28
C ARG A 86 8.02 13.44 5.31
N ARG A 87 6.86 12.88 4.98
CA ARG A 87 5.60 13.62 4.89
C ARG A 87 4.78 13.61 6.18
N GLY A 88 5.16 12.82 7.17
CA GLY A 88 4.37 12.64 8.38
C GLY A 88 3.11 11.82 8.15
N TRP A 89 3.07 11.01 7.11
CA TRP A 89 1.99 10.08 6.81
C TRP A 89 2.21 8.75 7.54
N ILE A 90 1.16 7.96 7.67
CA ILE A 90 1.20 6.71 8.44
C ILE A 90 1.38 5.55 7.48
N TYR A 91 2.47 4.80 7.66
CA TYR A 91 2.74 3.59 6.90
C TYR A 91 2.05 2.40 7.56
N VAL A 92 1.24 1.67 6.79
CA VAL A 92 0.53 0.48 7.26
C VAL A 92 1.24 -0.75 6.68
N ASP A 93 1.94 -1.49 7.53
CA ASP A 93 2.68 -2.67 7.08
C ASP A 93 1.75 -3.89 6.99
N ASN A 94 1.31 -4.18 5.77
CA ASN A 94 0.53 -5.38 5.46
C ASN A 94 1.40 -6.53 4.94
N ASP A 95 2.68 -6.30 4.69
CA ASP A 95 3.54 -7.29 4.05
C ASP A 95 3.60 -8.64 4.78
N PRO A 96 3.63 -8.67 6.14
CA PRO A 96 3.61 -9.96 6.85
C PRO A 96 2.41 -10.86 6.53
N LEU A 97 1.30 -10.29 6.05
CA LEU A 97 0.13 -11.08 5.64
C LEU A 97 0.44 -11.98 4.46
N GLY A 98 1.46 -11.66 3.67
CA GLY A 98 1.93 -12.47 2.55
C GLY A 98 2.68 -13.73 2.96
N ASN A 99 2.99 -13.89 4.25
CA ASN A 99 3.67 -15.08 4.74
C ASN A 99 2.74 -16.31 4.81
N ASP A 100 1.43 -16.08 4.79
CA ASP A 100 0.45 -17.17 4.78
C ASP A 100 -0.01 -17.40 3.34
N LEU A 101 0.50 -18.48 2.74
CA LEU A 101 0.22 -18.81 1.34
C LEU A 101 -1.26 -19.15 1.10
N SER A 102 -2.02 -19.51 2.14
CA SER A 102 -3.45 -19.78 2.00
C SER A 102 -4.27 -18.52 1.68
N ASN A 103 -3.69 -17.34 1.87
CA ASN A 103 -4.33 -16.07 1.50
C ASN A 103 -4.36 -15.84 -0.02
N TYR A 104 -3.59 -16.60 -0.79
CA TYR A 104 -3.46 -16.39 -2.24
C TYR A 104 -4.30 -17.37 -3.03
N GLN A 105 -4.74 -16.92 -4.21
CA GLN A 105 -5.28 -17.82 -5.24
C GLN A 105 -4.12 -18.59 -5.91
N GLU A 106 -4.45 -19.49 -6.83
CA GLU A 106 -3.45 -20.35 -7.48
C GLU A 106 -2.37 -19.59 -8.26
N ASP A 107 -2.70 -18.39 -8.75
CA ASP A 107 -1.73 -17.56 -9.49
C ASP A 107 -0.62 -17.00 -8.61
N GLY A 108 -0.80 -17.04 -7.28
CA GLY A 108 0.19 -16.51 -6.33
C GLY A 108 0.27 -14.99 -6.31
N VAL A 109 -0.63 -14.30 -6.98
CA VAL A 109 -0.67 -12.83 -7.08
C VAL A 109 -1.95 -12.28 -6.45
N HIS A 110 -3.10 -12.82 -6.82
CA HIS A 110 -4.40 -12.40 -6.30
C HIS A 110 -4.73 -13.10 -4.99
N PHE A 111 -5.49 -12.42 -4.14
CA PHE A 111 -5.90 -12.96 -2.84
C PHE A 111 -7.26 -13.66 -2.92
N THR A 112 -7.50 -14.53 -1.94
CA THR A 112 -8.82 -15.17 -1.78
C THR A 112 -9.83 -14.13 -1.27
N PRO A 113 -11.15 -14.37 -1.50
CA PRO A 113 -12.17 -13.45 -0.97
C PRO A 113 -12.10 -13.27 0.55
N ASP A 114 -11.77 -14.31 1.30
CA ASP A 114 -11.69 -14.26 2.77
C ASP A 114 -10.54 -13.38 3.26
N PHE A 115 -9.50 -13.18 2.44
CA PHE A 115 -8.37 -12.33 2.78
C PHE A 115 -8.80 -10.88 3.07
N THR A 116 -9.89 -10.42 2.47
CA THR A 116 -10.39 -9.05 2.68
C THR A 116 -10.57 -8.75 4.17
N TRP A 117 -11.06 -9.69 4.96
CA TRP A 117 -11.24 -9.50 6.40
C TRP A 117 -9.91 -9.38 7.14
N THR A 118 -8.94 -10.23 6.80
CA THR A 118 -7.60 -10.19 7.38
C THR A 118 -6.90 -8.87 7.10
N TRP A 119 -6.97 -8.43 5.85
CA TRP A 119 -6.40 -7.18 5.38
C TRP A 119 -7.05 -5.97 6.07
N ALA A 120 -8.37 -5.91 6.08
CA ALA A 120 -9.12 -4.83 6.72
C ALA A 120 -8.84 -4.76 8.22
N ARG A 121 -8.71 -5.91 8.88
CA ARG A 121 -8.38 -5.97 10.31
C ARG A 121 -7.01 -5.40 10.60
N ASN A 122 -6.01 -5.70 9.78
CA ASN A 122 -4.66 -5.17 9.97
C ASN A 122 -4.62 -3.65 9.80
N ILE A 123 -5.30 -3.14 8.78
CA ILE A 123 -5.41 -1.69 8.56
C ILE A 123 -6.10 -1.02 9.74
N SER A 124 -7.22 -1.58 10.17
CA SER A 124 -8.00 -1.05 11.30
C SER A 124 -7.18 -1.03 12.59
N LYS A 125 -6.38 -2.06 12.83
CA LYS A 125 -5.48 -2.12 13.99
C LYS A 125 -4.47 -0.98 13.96
N THR A 126 -3.82 -0.76 12.83
CA THR A 126 -2.86 0.34 12.68
C THR A 126 -3.52 1.69 12.90
N MET A 127 -4.70 1.89 12.33
CA MET A 127 -5.45 3.13 12.51
C MET A 127 -5.82 3.37 13.97
N TRP A 128 -6.26 2.32 14.65
CA TRP A 128 -6.60 2.39 16.08
C TRP A 128 -5.37 2.78 16.91
N GLU A 129 -4.26 2.05 16.73
CA GLU A 129 -3.03 2.30 17.48
C GLU A 129 -2.50 3.72 17.26
N THR A 130 -2.64 4.23 16.04
CA THR A 130 -2.11 5.54 15.69
C THR A 130 -3.00 6.68 16.19
N VAL A 131 -4.32 6.53 16.07
CA VAL A 131 -5.26 7.57 16.48
C VAL A 131 -5.37 7.65 18.00
N PHE A 132 -5.44 6.51 18.70
CA PHE A 132 -5.63 6.48 20.14
C PHE A 132 -4.32 6.55 20.93
N ALA A 133 -3.22 6.12 20.37
CA ALA A 133 -1.91 6.25 21.01
C ALA A 133 -1.41 7.69 21.09
N SER A 134 -1.95 8.59 20.26
CA SER A 134 -1.60 10.02 20.23
C SER A 134 -2.47 10.87 21.15
N GLU A 135 -3.49 10.28 21.76
CA GLU A 135 -4.34 10.91 22.77
C GLU A 135 -3.84 10.58 24.16
#